data_92517fa762602106e20f40997cfb50a1
#
_entry.id   92517fa762602106e20f40997cfb50a1
#
_cell.length_a   1.000
_cell.length_b   1.000
_cell.length_c   1.000
_cell.angle_alpha   90.00
_cell.angle_beta   90.00
_cell.angle_gamma   90.00
#
_symmetry.space_group_name_H-M   'P 1'
#
loop_
_entity.id
_entity.type
_entity.pdbx_description
1 polymer ?
#
loop_
_entity_poly.entity_id
_entity_poly.type
_entity_poly.pdbx_seq_one_letter_code
_entity_poly.pdbx_strand_id
1 'polypeptide(L)'
;MKLFVGIDVSAKELEACFMDPEGETLGTLKVENNLHGAAHLRDRIIAMTDKQSASEIHIGLEATSVFSWHPAMYLHEDASLQERKIKVFTINPKLINKFREAYADLDKTDRIDAWIIADRLRFGRLTTTIVMQEQYIALQRLTRMRYHLVHNLTREKQYFLQNLFYKCNAFRSEVDSSVFGHAIMEMLSESFSLDEIADMAVADLADYLKDKGRNRFPDPEHVARCIQKAARASYRLSKVVEDSIDVV
;
A
#
# COMPACT_ATOMS: atom_id res chain seq x y z
N MET A 1 28.91 -18.48 22.34
CA MET A 1 28.91 -18.43 20.84
C MET A 1 27.64 -17.76 20.37
N LYS A 2 27.55 -17.31 19.08
CA LYS A 2 26.34 -16.75 18.52
C LYS A 2 25.57 -17.80 17.73
N LEU A 3 24.24 -17.73 17.76
CA LEU A 3 23.35 -18.50 16.89
C LEU A 3 22.72 -17.58 15.85
N PHE A 4 22.79 -17.94 14.58
CA PHE A 4 22.16 -17.24 13.48
C PHE A 4 20.96 -18.04 12.97
N VAL A 5 19.82 -17.39 12.85
CA VAL A 5 18.58 -18.00 12.36
C VAL A 5 18.06 -17.17 11.18
N GLY A 6 18.19 -17.70 9.99
CA GLY A 6 17.61 -17.11 8.79
C GLY A 6 16.23 -17.71 8.53
N ILE A 7 15.25 -16.86 8.26
CA ILE A 7 13.86 -17.27 8.03
C ILE A 7 13.40 -16.71 6.70
N ASP A 8 13.12 -17.60 5.74
CA ASP A 8 12.36 -17.26 4.57
C ASP A 8 10.86 -17.30 4.89
N VAL A 9 10.11 -16.32 4.36
CA VAL A 9 8.71 -16.07 4.75
C VAL A 9 7.81 -16.03 3.54
N SER A 10 6.86 -16.94 3.49
CA SER A 10 5.75 -16.91 2.57
C SER A 10 4.41 -16.60 3.28
N ALA A 11 3.33 -16.48 2.52
CA ALA A 11 1.99 -16.30 3.08
C ALA A 11 1.54 -17.49 3.96
N LYS A 12 2.05 -18.70 3.68
CA LYS A 12 1.59 -19.95 4.30
C LYS A 12 2.62 -20.57 5.24
N GLU A 13 3.90 -20.37 4.98
CA GLU A 13 4.98 -21.14 5.59
C GLU A 13 6.15 -20.23 5.99
N LEU A 14 6.87 -20.66 7.01
CA LEU A 14 8.15 -20.14 7.47
C LEU A 14 9.18 -21.27 7.31
N GLU A 15 10.24 -21.03 6.53
CA GLU A 15 11.39 -21.93 6.42
C GLU A 15 12.56 -21.33 7.17
N ALA A 16 13.08 -22.02 8.18
CA ALA A 16 14.15 -21.55 9.03
C ALA A 16 15.43 -22.37 8.87
N CYS A 17 16.57 -21.69 8.78
CA CYS A 17 17.91 -22.28 8.82
C CYS A 17 18.64 -21.79 10.07
N PHE A 18 19.17 -22.72 10.84
CA PHE A 18 19.99 -22.49 12.03
C PHE A 18 21.47 -22.66 11.67
N MET A 19 22.31 -21.68 11.98
CA MET A 19 23.69 -21.62 11.55
C MET A 19 24.58 -21.17 12.71
N ASP A 20 25.77 -21.78 12.81
CA ASP A 20 26.80 -21.38 13.75
C ASP A 20 27.69 -20.22 13.22
N PRO A 21 28.63 -19.69 14.02
CA PRO A 21 29.54 -18.63 13.56
C PRO A 21 30.52 -19.07 12.46
N GLU A 22 30.81 -20.35 12.33
CA GLU A 22 31.67 -20.93 11.31
C GLU A 22 30.96 -21.08 9.96
N GLY A 23 29.61 -20.98 9.94
CA GLY A 23 28.77 -21.08 8.74
C GLY A 23 28.19 -22.47 8.53
N GLU A 24 28.37 -23.35 9.50
CA GLU A 24 27.82 -24.72 9.44
C GLU A 24 26.32 -24.72 9.78
N THR A 25 25.55 -25.45 9.00
CA THR A 25 24.10 -25.59 9.21
C THR A 25 23.83 -26.57 10.35
N LEU A 26 23.33 -26.06 11.46
CA LEU A 26 22.97 -26.86 12.65
C LEU A 26 21.64 -27.59 12.50
N GLY A 27 20.79 -27.12 11.55
CA GLY A 27 19.50 -27.73 11.26
C GLY A 27 18.59 -26.77 10.49
N THR A 28 17.47 -27.32 10.03
CA THR A 28 16.40 -26.56 9.37
C THR A 28 15.06 -26.89 10.01
N LEU A 29 14.08 -26.01 9.83
CA LEU A 29 12.72 -26.21 10.31
C LEU A 29 11.75 -25.54 9.36
N LYS A 30 10.70 -26.26 8.96
CA LYS A 30 9.58 -25.71 8.19
C LYS A 30 8.32 -25.76 9.04
N VAL A 31 7.61 -24.62 9.16
CA VAL A 31 6.37 -24.49 9.92
C VAL A 31 5.39 -23.61 9.17
N GLU A 32 4.11 -23.65 9.57
CA GLU A 32 3.10 -22.75 9.04
C GLU A 32 3.33 -21.29 9.51
N ASN A 33 3.00 -20.32 8.68
CA ASN A 33 3.03 -18.91 9.04
C ASN A 33 1.75 -18.52 9.81
N ASN A 34 1.64 -19.05 11.04
CA ASN A 34 0.57 -18.77 12.00
C ASN A 34 1.12 -18.80 13.43
N LEU A 35 0.27 -18.53 14.42
CA LEU A 35 0.68 -18.47 15.83
C LEU A 35 1.30 -19.80 16.32
N HIS A 36 0.72 -20.94 15.92
CA HIS A 36 1.23 -22.26 16.31
C HIS A 36 2.59 -22.56 15.69
N GLY A 37 2.76 -22.25 14.42
CA GLY A 37 4.05 -22.40 13.74
C GLY A 37 5.11 -21.45 14.29
N ALA A 38 4.75 -20.21 14.60
CA ALA A 38 5.66 -19.26 15.24
C ALA A 38 6.08 -19.72 16.66
N ALA A 39 5.15 -20.29 17.45
CA ALA A 39 5.46 -20.86 18.75
C ALA A 39 6.41 -22.08 18.63
N HIS A 40 6.16 -22.97 17.67
CA HIS A 40 7.04 -24.11 17.41
C HIS A 40 8.45 -23.64 16.98
N LEU A 41 8.52 -22.63 16.12
CA LEU A 41 9.80 -22.03 15.71
C LEU A 41 10.55 -21.42 16.90
N ARG A 42 9.87 -20.67 17.77
CA ARG A 42 10.42 -20.11 19.02
C ARG A 42 11.00 -21.22 19.88
N ASP A 43 10.24 -22.28 20.15
CA ASP A 43 10.68 -23.39 21.00
C ASP A 43 11.91 -24.10 20.41
N ARG A 44 11.96 -24.22 19.08
CA ARG A 44 13.12 -24.77 18.39
C ARG A 44 14.34 -23.85 18.49
N ILE A 45 14.16 -22.54 18.40
CA ILE A 45 15.24 -21.55 18.60
C ILE A 45 15.81 -21.69 20.01
N ILE A 46 14.95 -21.77 21.03
CA ILE A 46 15.37 -21.94 22.44
C ILE A 46 16.16 -23.25 22.60
N ALA A 47 15.61 -24.36 22.12
CA ALA A 47 16.28 -25.67 22.23
C ALA A 47 17.65 -25.69 21.52
N MET A 48 17.78 -25.05 20.37
CA MET A 48 19.06 -24.93 19.65
C MET A 48 20.04 -24.03 20.40
N THR A 49 19.56 -22.93 20.99
CA THR A 49 20.37 -22.02 21.81
C THR A 49 20.95 -22.73 23.01
N ASP A 50 20.13 -23.48 23.73
CA ASP A 50 20.53 -24.21 24.90
C ASP A 50 21.50 -25.35 24.55
N LYS A 51 21.23 -26.11 23.48
CA LYS A 51 22.11 -27.17 22.97
C LYS A 51 23.51 -26.67 22.59
N GLN A 52 23.57 -25.48 21.97
CA GLN A 52 24.81 -24.86 21.50
C GLN A 52 25.45 -23.94 22.55
N SER A 53 24.85 -23.77 23.72
CA SER A 53 25.27 -22.80 24.74
C SER A 53 25.50 -21.40 24.14
N ALA A 54 24.61 -20.97 23.25
CA ALA A 54 24.75 -19.69 22.57
C ALA A 54 24.41 -18.54 23.53
N SER A 55 25.25 -17.51 23.52
CA SER A 55 25.12 -16.34 24.40
C SER A 55 24.37 -15.16 23.74
N GLU A 56 24.13 -15.24 22.44
CA GLU A 56 23.43 -14.21 21.64
C GLU A 56 22.75 -14.90 20.45
N ILE A 57 21.52 -14.46 20.11
CA ILE A 57 20.74 -15.00 19.01
C ILE A 57 20.46 -13.88 18.03
N HIS A 58 20.83 -14.08 16.77
CA HIS A 58 20.47 -13.20 15.67
C HIS A 58 19.45 -13.90 14.77
N ILE A 59 18.27 -13.31 14.64
CA ILE A 59 17.21 -13.79 13.75
C ILE A 59 17.04 -12.81 12.62
N GLY A 60 17.03 -13.29 11.38
CA GLY A 60 16.78 -12.47 10.19
C GLY A 60 15.60 -12.99 9.40
N LEU A 61 14.76 -12.07 8.98
CA LEU A 61 13.66 -12.33 8.06
C LEU A 61 13.80 -11.40 6.87
N GLU A 62 13.51 -11.90 5.68
CA GLU A 62 13.38 -11.01 4.53
C GLU A 62 12.12 -10.13 4.67
N ALA A 63 12.26 -8.83 4.48
CA ALA A 63 11.15 -7.87 4.54
C ALA A 63 10.24 -7.98 3.31
N THR A 64 9.72 -9.17 3.05
CA THR A 64 8.88 -9.49 1.90
C THR A 64 7.42 -9.22 2.24
N SER A 65 6.90 -8.07 1.75
CA SER A 65 5.49 -7.71 1.91
C SER A 65 5.04 -7.62 3.39
N VAL A 66 3.78 -7.96 3.67
CA VAL A 66 3.18 -7.96 5.01
C VAL A 66 3.39 -9.26 5.77
N PHE A 67 3.82 -10.33 5.08
CA PHE A 67 3.85 -11.68 5.64
C PHE A 67 4.91 -11.88 6.71
N SER A 68 6.03 -11.16 6.63
CA SER A 68 7.13 -11.20 7.60
C SER A 68 6.84 -10.41 8.89
N TRP A 69 5.83 -9.55 8.89
CA TRP A 69 5.58 -8.64 10.01
C TRP A 69 5.19 -9.38 11.30
N HIS A 70 4.20 -10.29 11.21
CA HIS A 70 3.72 -11.02 12.38
C HIS A 70 4.79 -11.91 13.01
N PRO A 71 5.47 -12.81 12.27
CA PRO A 71 6.51 -13.65 12.88
C PRO A 71 7.68 -12.85 13.43
N ALA A 72 8.04 -11.74 12.78
CA ALA A 72 9.10 -10.88 13.27
C ALA A 72 8.76 -10.21 14.60
N MET A 73 7.55 -9.65 14.74
CA MET A 73 7.08 -9.06 16.00
C MET A 73 6.93 -10.11 17.10
N TYR A 74 6.32 -11.26 16.79
CA TYR A 74 6.16 -12.34 17.73
C TYR A 74 7.51 -12.79 18.34
N LEU A 75 8.52 -13.02 17.48
CA LEU A 75 9.85 -13.41 17.95
C LEU A 75 10.57 -12.27 18.69
N HIS A 76 10.36 -11.02 18.29
CA HIS A 76 10.97 -9.87 18.94
C HIS A 76 10.41 -9.62 20.35
N GLU A 77 9.11 -9.82 20.56
CA GLU A 77 8.42 -9.53 21.82
C GLU A 77 8.42 -10.71 22.80
N ASP A 78 8.84 -11.90 22.37
CA ASP A 78 8.81 -13.08 23.23
C ASP A 78 9.78 -12.94 24.41
N ALA A 79 9.25 -13.02 25.62
CA ALA A 79 10.01 -12.82 26.86
C ALA A 79 11.15 -13.83 27.02
N SER A 80 10.91 -15.10 26.65
CA SER A 80 11.91 -16.18 26.78
C SER A 80 13.10 -15.99 25.82
N LEU A 81 12.85 -15.38 24.66
CA LEU A 81 13.90 -15.03 23.71
C LEU A 81 14.65 -13.76 24.13
N GLN A 82 13.94 -12.76 24.71
CA GLN A 82 14.56 -11.53 25.22
C GLN A 82 15.59 -11.81 26.33
N GLU A 83 15.31 -12.74 27.22
CA GLU A 83 16.26 -13.20 28.24
C GLU A 83 17.57 -13.75 27.66
N ARG A 84 17.54 -14.24 26.41
CA ARG A 84 18.68 -14.83 25.67
C ARG A 84 19.39 -13.84 24.75
N LYS A 85 19.19 -12.53 24.94
CA LYS A 85 19.82 -11.46 24.14
C LYS A 85 19.57 -11.60 22.64
N ILE A 86 18.28 -11.77 22.29
CA ILE A 86 17.84 -11.84 20.90
C ILE A 86 18.00 -10.51 20.18
N LYS A 87 18.35 -10.58 18.91
CA LYS A 87 18.25 -9.47 17.95
C LYS A 87 17.50 -9.93 16.71
N VAL A 88 16.37 -9.30 16.41
CA VAL A 88 15.57 -9.61 15.22
C VAL A 88 15.80 -8.54 14.15
N PHE A 89 16.14 -8.97 12.94
CA PHE A 89 16.43 -8.11 11.80
C PHE A 89 15.42 -8.35 10.69
N THR A 90 14.81 -7.30 10.19
CA THR A 90 14.09 -7.33 8.92
C THR A 90 15.01 -6.82 7.82
N ILE A 91 15.37 -7.70 6.90
CA ILE A 91 16.41 -7.44 5.89
C ILE A 91 15.74 -7.07 4.57
N ASN A 92 16.22 -5.98 3.95
CA ASN A 92 15.70 -5.56 2.65
C ASN A 92 15.98 -6.64 1.58
N PRO A 93 14.96 -7.07 0.79
CA PRO A 93 15.10 -8.05 -0.28
C PRO A 93 16.26 -7.77 -1.25
N LYS A 94 16.49 -6.50 -1.55
CA LYS A 94 17.63 -6.10 -2.42
C LYS A 94 18.99 -6.48 -1.85
N LEU A 95 19.14 -6.47 -0.52
CA LEU A 95 20.40 -6.87 0.12
C LEU A 95 20.58 -8.38 0.10
N ILE A 96 19.50 -9.15 0.27
CA ILE A 96 19.53 -10.61 0.18
C ILE A 96 19.83 -11.03 -1.26
N ASN A 97 19.16 -10.44 -2.25
CA ASN A 97 19.41 -10.76 -3.65
C ASN A 97 20.86 -10.47 -4.07
N LYS A 98 21.41 -9.30 -3.70
CA LYS A 98 22.82 -8.98 -3.98
C LYS A 98 23.79 -9.91 -3.25
N PHE A 99 23.46 -10.34 -2.04
CA PHE A 99 24.30 -11.28 -1.30
C PHE A 99 24.24 -12.68 -1.92
N ARG A 100 23.08 -13.09 -2.44
CA ARG A 100 22.92 -14.33 -3.21
C ARG A 100 23.79 -14.39 -4.46
N GLU A 101 23.96 -13.27 -5.18
CA GLU A 101 24.80 -13.18 -6.39
C GLU A 101 26.26 -13.60 -6.13
N ALA A 102 26.72 -13.58 -4.87
CA ALA A 102 28.03 -14.11 -4.49
C ALA A 102 28.12 -15.65 -4.55
N TYR A 103 26.99 -16.35 -4.65
CA TYR A 103 26.88 -17.81 -4.72
C TYR A 103 26.36 -18.22 -6.09
N ALA A 104 27.26 -18.40 -7.05
CA ALA A 104 26.94 -18.51 -8.48
C ALA A 104 26.06 -19.71 -8.88
N ASP A 105 26.01 -20.80 -8.07
CA ASP A 105 25.42 -22.08 -8.48
C ASP A 105 24.32 -22.58 -7.51
N LEU A 106 23.71 -21.72 -6.71
CA LEU A 106 22.66 -22.15 -5.80
C LEU A 106 21.28 -22.11 -6.48
N ASP A 107 20.62 -23.26 -6.52
CA ASP A 107 19.21 -23.37 -6.93
C ASP A 107 18.31 -22.50 -6.03
N LYS A 108 17.26 -21.96 -6.60
CA LYS A 108 16.29 -21.16 -5.85
C LYS A 108 15.27 -22.09 -5.19
N THR A 109 15.43 -22.29 -3.87
CA THR A 109 14.47 -23.00 -3.01
C THR A 109 14.31 -22.24 -1.69
N ASP A 110 13.15 -22.35 -1.04
CA ASP A 110 12.88 -21.68 0.24
C ASP A 110 13.94 -22.04 1.30
N ARG A 111 14.43 -23.28 1.29
CA ARG A 111 15.51 -23.74 2.18
C ARG A 111 16.83 -23.03 1.93
N ILE A 112 17.18 -22.80 0.66
CA ILE A 112 18.40 -22.07 0.29
C ILE A 112 18.20 -20.59 0.60
N ASP A 113 17.00 -20.04 0.44
CA ASP A 113 16.69 -18.66 0.79
C ASP A 113 16.84 -18.41 2.29
N ALA A 114 16.35 -19.31 3.15
CA ALA A 114 16.58 -19.28 4.59
C ALA A 114 18.06 -19.39 4.95
N TRP A 115 18.82 -20.25 4.27
CA TRP A 115 20.26 -20.39 4.48
C TRP A 115 21.01 -19.10 4.11
N ILE A 116 20.70 -18.49 2.98
CA ILE A 116 21.29 -17.20 2.54
C ILE A 116 21.02 -16.09 3.56
N ILE A 117 19.81 -16.06 4.13
CA ILE A 117 19.45 -15.10 5.17
C ILE A 117 20.30 -15.32 6.43
N ALA A 118 20.48 -16.59 6.85
CA ALA A 118 21.32 -16.94 7.99
C ALA A 118 22.79 -16.54 7.77
N ASP A 119 23.35 -16.84 6.61
CA ASP A 119 24.73 -16.49 6.27
C ASP A 119 24.90 -14.97 6.11
N ARG A 120 23.90 -14.26 5.59
CA ARG A 120 23.90 -12.79 5.56
C ARG A 120 23.93 -12.18 6.96
N LEU A 121 23.21 -12.78 7.94
CA LEU A 121 23.30 -12.38 9.35
C LEU A 121 24.69 -12.61 9.93
N ARG A 122 25.27 -13.77 9.65
CA ARG A 122 26.62 -14.16 10.10
C ARG A 122 27.68 -13.20 9.55
N PHE A 123 27.58 -12.82 8.29
CA PHE A 123 28.48 -11.83 7.67
C PHE A 123 28.45 -10.48 8.40
N GLY A 124 27.32 -10.13 9.02
CA GLY A 124 27.18 -8.91 9.82
C GLY A 124 26.93 -7.64 8.99
N ARG A 125 27.24 -6.46 9.60
CA ARG A 125 27.00 -5.13 9.00
C ARG A 125 25.55 -4.90 8.59
N LEU A 126 24.59 -5.37 9.40
CA LEU A 126 23.18 -5.06 9.26
C LEU A 126 22.85 -3.81 10.08
N THR A 127 22.20 -2.84 9.45
CA THR A 127 21.93 -1.52 10.05
C THR A 127 20.60 -1.42 10.75
N THR A 128 19.69 -2.39 10.58
CA THR A 128 18.31 -2.31 11.09
C THR A 128 17.95 -3.55 11.90
N THR A 129 17.81 -3.37 13.20
CA THR A 129 16.96 -4.23 14.03
C THR A 129 15.51 -3.73 13.93
N ILE A 130 14.54 -4.61 14.20
CA ILE A 130 13.14 -4.16 14.36
C ILE A 130 13.10 -3.29 15.61
N VAL A 131 12.97 -1.99 15.42
CA VAL A 131 12.72 -1.01 16.48
C VAL A 131 11.63 -0.07 16.00
N MET A 132 10.47 -0.60 15.66
CA MET A 132 9.31 0.26 15.48
C MET A 132 8.47 0.20 16.74
N GLN A 133 8.46 1.31 17.49
CA GLN A 133 7.47 1.51 18.54
C GLN A 133 6.07 1.49 17.89
N GLU A 134 5.07 0.97 18.59
CA GLU A 134 3.72 0.75 18.08
C GLU A 134 3.11 1.98 17.42
N GLN A 135 3.34 3.18 18.00
CA GLN A 135 2.85 4.44 17.43
C GLN A 135 3.40 4.73 16.03
N TYR A 136 4.66 4.38 15.75
CA TYR A 136 5.25 4.58 14.42
C TYR A 136 4.72 3.56 13.41
N ILE A 137 4.43 2.34 13.85
CA ILE A 137 3.78 1.33 13.00
C ILE A 137 2.38 1.80 12.62
N ALA A 138 1.59 2.28 13.60
CA ALA A 138 0.26 2.82 13.37
C ALA A 138 0.31 4.03 12.41
N LEU A 139 1.21 4.97 12.65
CA LEU A 139 1.40 6.15 11.79
C LEU A 139 1.81 5.76 10.36
N GLN A 140 2.72 4.80 10.20
CA GLN A 140 3.13 4.30 8.90
C GLN A 140 1.94 3.70 8.13
N ARG A 141 1.09 2.91 8.78
CA ARG A 141 -0.10 2.31 8.16
C ARG A 141 -1.11 3.38 7.74
N LEU A 142 -1.39 4.35 8.61
CA LEU A 142 -2.32 5.44 8.31
C LEU A 142 -1.81 6.33 7.17
N THR A 143 -0.52 6.66 7.15
CA THR A 143 0.06 7.45 6.05
C THR A 143 0.06 6.71 4.72
N ARG A 144 0.32 5.40 4.71
CA ARG A 144 0.21 4.57 3.50
C ARG A 144 -1.23 4.47 3.02
N MET A 145 -2.20 4.30 3.94
CA MET A 145 -3.62 4.29 3.59
C MET A 145 -4.06 5.64 3.01
N ARG A 146 -3.66 6.75 3.64
CA ARG A 146 -3.93 8.09 3.11
C ARG A 146 -3.35 8.27 1.71
N TYR A 147 -2.10 7.86 1.47
CA TYR A 147 -1.46 7.92 0.16
C TYR A 147 -2.27 7.13 -0.89
N HIS A 148 -2.66 5.90 -0.55
CA HIS A 148 -3.47 5.05 -1.42
C HIS A 148 -4.82 5.69 -1.78
N LEU A 149 -5.54 6.22 -0.78
CA LEU A 149 -6.82 6.90 -0.99
C LEU A 149 -6.68 8.15 -1.87
N VAL A 150 -5.67 8.98 -1.62
CA VAL A 150 -5.42 10.19 -2.43
C VAL A 150 -5.05 9.82 -3.87
N HIS A 151 -4.25 8.77 -4.06
CA HIS A 151 -3.90 8.29 -5.39
C HIS A 151 -5.11 7.76 -6.16
N ASN A 152 -5.98 6.98 -5.50
CA ASN A 152 -7.22 6.51 -6.10
C ASN A 152 -8.15 7.68 -6.44
N LEU A 153 -8.34 8.62 -5.50
CA LEU A 153 -9.16 9.81 -5.75
C LEU A 153 -8.65 10.62 -6.96
N THR A 154 -7.32 10.75 -7.12
CA THR A 154 -6.74 11.44 -8.27
C THR A 154 -7.07 10.71 -9.57
N ARG A 155 -6.99 9.38 -9.56
CA ARG A 155 -7.34 8.55 -10.72
C ARG A 155 -8.82 8.67 -11.09
N GLU A 156 -9.72 8.61 -10.11
CA GLU A 156 -11.17 8.78 -10.34
C GLU A 156 -11.48 10.18 -10.86
N LYS A 157 -10.83 11.22 -10.31
CA LYS A 157 -10.97 12.58 -10.85
C LYS A 157 -10.52 12.71 -12.30
N GLN A 158 -9.44 12.05 -12.70
CA GLN A 158 -8.99 12.05 -14.10
C GLN A 158 -9.99 11.32 -15.00
N TYR A 159 -10.53 10.19 -14.54
CA TYR A 159 -11.55 9.46 -15.28
C TYR A 159 -12.83 10.29 -15.47
N PHE A 160 -13.31 10.93 -14.40
CA PHE A 160 -14.43 11.88 -14.47
C PHE A 160 -14.18 13.01 -15.47
N LEU A 161 -12.98 13.62 -15.47
CA LEU A 161 -12.64 14.69 -16.41
C LEU A 161 -12.61 14.23 -17.88
N GLN A 162 -12.26 12.97 -18.13
CA GLN A 162 -12.35 12.38 -19.48
C GLN A 162 -13.81 12.23 -19.90
N ASN A 163 -14.68 11.73 -19.05
CA ASN A 163 -16.11 11.60 -19.33
C ASN A 163 -16.78 12.97 -19.50
N LEU A 164 -16.42 13.94 -18.67
CA LEU A 164 -16.89 15.33 -18.86
C LEU A 164 -16.47 15.89 -20.22
N PHE A 165 -15.26 15.60 -20.68
CA PHE A 165 -14.81 16.04 -22.01
C PHE A 165 -15.64 15.41 -23.13
N TYR A 166 -16.06 14.17 -23.00
CA TYR A 166 -17.00 13.56 -23.94
C TYR A 166 -18.37 14.21 -23.86
N LYS A 167 -18.94 14.42 -22.68
CA LYS A 167 -20.27 15.02 -22.48
C LYS A 167 -20.30 16.50 -22.86
N CYS A 168 -19.33 17.29 -22.40
CA CYS A 168 -19.27 18.75 -22.57
C CYS A 168 -17.83 19.22 -22.75
N ASN A 169 -17.27 19.08 -23.96
CA ASN A 169 -15.85 19.35 -24.23
C ASN A 169 -15.42 20.79 -23.99
N ALA A 170 -16.34 21.77 -24.12
CA ALA A 170 -16.06 23.18 -23.86
C ALA A 170 -16.17 23.56 -22.36
N PHE A 171 -16.57 22.68 -21.48
CA PHE A 171 -16.83 23.01 -20.07
C PHE A 171 -15.64 23.67 -19.39
N ARG A 172 -14.47 23.09 -19.49
CA ARG A 172 -13.25 23.57 -18.80
C ARG A 172 -12.67 24.86 -19.38
N SER A 173 -12.99 25.19 -20.59
CA SER A 173 -12.55 26.45 -21.23
C SER A 173 -13.46 27.64 -20.93
N GLU A 174 -14.73 27.37 -20.63
CA GLU A 174 -15.74 28.40 -20.45
C GLU A 174 -16.18 28.62 -19.01
N VAL A 175 -15.96 27.63 -18.12
CA VAL A 175 -16.42 27.67 -16.73
C VAL A 175 -15.22 27.79 -15.78
N ASP A 176 -15.09 28.94 -15.11
CA ASP A 176 -14.01 29.22 -14.17
C ASP A 176 -14.19 28.54 -12.81
N SER A 177 -15.38 28.00 -12.52
CA SER A 177 -15.68 27.31 -11.27
C SER A 177 -15.10 25.90 -11.25
N SER A 178 -14.75 25.42 -10.04
CA SER A 178 -14.25 24.06 -9.89
C SER A 178 -15.29 23.02 -10.31
N VAL A 179 -14.93 22.17 -11.25
CA VAL A 179 -15.75 21.04 -11.72
C VAL A 179 -16.15 20.11 -10.57
N PHE A 180 -15.28 19.98 -9.56
CA PHE A 180 -15.50 19.14 -8.37
C PHE A 180 -16.24 19.88 -7.25
N GLY A 181 -16.80 21.08 -7.52
CA GLY A 181 -17.70 21.76 -6.59
C GLY A 181 -19.05 21.05 -6.50
N HIS A 182 -19.64 21.01 -5.30
CA HIS A 182 -20.87 20.23 -5.05
C HIS A 182 -21.99 20.55 -6.05
N ALA A 183 -22.30 21.82 -6.29
CA ALA A 183 -23.38 22.20 -7.21
C ALA A 183 -23.09 21.80 -8.66
N ILE A 184 -21.82 21.91 -9.09
CA ILE A 184 -21.42 21.51 -10.45
C ILE A 184 -21.49 19.99 -10.59
N MET A 185 -21.00 19.25 -9.60
CA MET A 185 -21.10 17.78 -9.59
C MET A 185 -22.55 17.30 -9.60
N GLU A 186 -23.39 17.90 -8.78
CA GLU A 186 -24.83 17.59 -8.73
C GLU A 186 -25.49 17.82 -10.08
N MET A 187 -25.26 19.00 -10.69
CA MET A 187 -25.80 19.34 -12.02
C MET A 187 -25.34 18.35 -13.11
N LEU A 188 -24.07 17.94 -13.07
CA LEU A 188 -23.51 17.00 -14.06
C LEU A 188 -23.98 15.55 -13.82
N SER A 189 -24.38 15.22 -12.58
CA SER A 189 -24.93 13.91 -12.20
C SER A 189 -26.45 13.82 -12.38
N GLU A 190 -27.16 14.95 -12.36
CA GLU A 190 -28.57 15.01 -12.73
C GLU A 190 -28.68 14.91 -14.25
N SER A 191 -29.70 14.24 -14.76
CA SER A 191 -29.87 13.90 -16.16
C SER A 191 -30.27 15.13 -17.05
N PHE A 192 -29.62 16.28 -16.87
CA PHE A 192 -29.77 17.40 -17.79
C PHE A 192 -28.96 17.15 -19.05
N SER A 193 -29.64 17.18 -20.19
CA SER A 193 -28.98 17.21 -21.50
C SER A 193 -28.31 18.56 -21.74
N LEU A 194 -27.34 18.60 -22.64
CA LEU A 194 -26.72 19.88 -23.04
C LEU A 194 -27.72 20.86 -23.66
N ASP A 195 -28.76 20.36 -24.31
CA ASP A 195 -29.81 21.21 -24.91
C ASP A 195 -30.71 21.82 -23.84
N GLU A 196 -31.11 21.03 -22.82
CA GLU A 196 -31.86 21.56 -21.68
C GLU A 196 -31.08 22.64 -20.92
N ILE A 197 -29.78 22.43 -20.69
CA ILE A 197 -28.91 23.43 -20.06
C ILE A 197 -28.79 24.69 -20.95
N ALA A 198 -28.65 24.53 -22.27
CA ALA A 198 -28.48 25.63 -23.20
C ALA A 198 -29.74 26.50 -23.33
N ASP A 199 -30.93 25.90 -23.18
CA ASP A 199 -32.23 26.54 -23.35
C ASP A 199 -32.86 27.01 -22.02
N MET A 200 -32.37 26.54 -20.87
CA MET A 200 -32.85 26.96 -19.55
C MET A 200 -32.73 28.47 -19.36
N ALA A 201 -33.65 29.10 -18.64
CA ALA A 201 -33.47 30.51 -18.30
C ALA A 201 -32.27 30.71 -17.37
N VAL A 202 -31.46 31.75 -17.62
CA VAL A 202 -30.26 32.02 -16.77
C VAL A 202 -30.62 32.14 -15.29
N ALA A 203 -31.77 32.74 -14.98
CA ALA A 203 -32.25 32.90 -13.62
C ALA A 203 -32.52 31.55 -12.95
N ASP A 204 -33.15 30.59 -13.65
CA ASP A 204 -33.47 29.26 -13.11
C ASP A 204 -32.21 28.47 -12.86
N LEU A 205 -31.25 28.51 -13.79
CA LEU A 205 -29.96 27.86 -13.61
C LEU A 205 -29.14 28.50 -12.48
N ALA A 206 -29.20 29.83 -12.32
CA ALA A 206 -28.55 30.54 -11.22
C ALA A 206 -29.16 30.19 -9.86
N ASP A 207 -30.48 30.07 -9.78
CA ASP A 207 -31.19 29.69 -8.58
C ASP A 207 -30.91 28.21 -8.20
N TYR A 208 -30.86 27.32 -9.19
CA TYR A 208 -30.39 25.94 -9.01
C TYR A 208 -28.95 25.90 -8.40
N LEU A 209 -28.02 26.66 -9.00
CA LEU A 209 -26.65 26.75 -8.52
C LEU A 209 -26.54 27.32 -7.10
N LYS A 210 -27.40 28.30 -6.73
CA LYS A 210 -27.49 28.86 -5.38
C LYS A 210 -27.94 27.79 -4.38
N ASP A 211 -29.02 27.09 -4.70
CA ASP A 211 -29.59 26.06 -3.85
C ASP A 211 -28.58 24.94 -3.59
N LYS A 212 -28.11 24.29 -4.66
CA LYS A 212 -27.13 23.20 -4.57
C LYS A 212 -25.75 23.65 -4.06
N GLY A 213 -25.36 24.89 -4.34
CA GLY A 213 -24.10 25.50 -3.87
C GLY A 213 -24.16 26.04 -2.46
N ARG A 214 -25.31 25.96 -1.76
CA ARG A 214 -25.53 26.52 -0.42
C ARG A 214 -25.10 27.99 -0.32
N ASN A 215 -25.48 28.79 -1.31
CA ASN A 215 -25.13 30.21 -1.45
C ASN A 215 -23.62 30.52 -1.40
N ARG A 216 -22.76 29.63 -1.88
CA ARG A 216 -21.29 29.81 -1.89
C ARG A 216 -20.76 30.42 -3.18
N PHE A 217 -21.58 30.60 -4.21
CA PHE A 217 -21.17 31.28 -5.42
C PHE A 217 -21.25 32.80 -5.22
N PRO A 218 -20.15 33.55 -5.45
CA PRO A 218 -20.17 35.02 -5.40
C PRO A 218 -21.08 35.62 -6.47
N ASP A 219 -21.09 35.05 -7.66
CA ASP A 219 -21.92 35.46 -8.81
C ASP A 219 -22.47 34.20 -9.52
N PRO A 220 -23.63 33.67 -9.06
CA PRO A 220 -24.21 32.47 -9.64
C PRO A 220 -24.78 32.72 -11.05
N GLU A 221 -25.19 33.94 -11.39
CA GLU A 221 -25.65 34.28 -12.75
C GLU A 221 -24.49 34.25 -13.75
N HIS A 222 -23.32 34.74 -13.37
CA HIS A 222 -22.13 34.65 -14.20
C HIS A 222 -21.77 33.18 -14.46
N VAL A 223 -21.74 32.34 -13.42
CA VAL A 223 -21.47 30.92 -13.57
C VAL A 223 -22.50 30.23 -14.45
N ALA A 224 -23.79 30.53 -14.28
CA ALA A 224 -24.87 30.03 -15.15
C ALA A 224 -24.65 30.37 -16.62
N ARG A 225 -24.29 31.62 -16.91
CA ARG A 225 -23.98 32.06 -18.30
C ARG A 225 -22.75 31.32 -18.86
N CYS A 226 -21.71 31.11 -18.07
CA CYS A 226 -20.55 30.35 -18.50
C CYS A 226 -20.91 28.89 -18.81
N ILE A 227 -21.72 28.24 -17.98
CA ILE A 227 -22.18 26.86 -18.18
C ILE A 227 -23.03 26.77 -19.46
N GLN A 228 -23.96 27.70 -19.69
CA GLN A 228 -24.75 27.74 -20.94
C GLN A 228 -23.88 27.96 -22.18
N LYS A 229 -22.88 28.83 -22.08
CA LYS A 229 -21.91 29.04 -23.15
C LYS A 229 -21.16 27.76 -23.48
N ALA A 230 -20.71 27.03 -22.45
CA ALA A 230 -20.05 25.72 -22.58
C ALA A 230 -20.98 24.71 -23.26
N ALA A 231 -22.24 24.62 -22.80
CA ALA A 231 -23.23 23.74 -23.40
C ALA A 231 -23.47 24.02 -24.89
N ARG A 232 -23.60 25.31 -25.27
CA ARG A 232 -23.78 25.71 -26.67
C ARG A 232 -22.56 25.50 -27.55
N ALA A 233 -21.35 25.60 -26.98
CA ALA A 233 -20.08 25.41 -27.68
C ALA A 233 -19.63 23.94 -27.77
N SER A 234 -20.31 23.02 -27.09
CA SER A 234 -19.95 21.60 -27.07
C SER A 234 -20.62 20.83 -28.21
N TYR A 235 -19.92 19.76 -28.63
CA TYR A 235 -20.48 18.80 -29.59
C TYR A 235 -21.65 18.02 -28.97
N ARG A 236 -22.59 17.60 -29.82
CA ARG A 236 -23.70 16.74 -29.38
C ARG A 236 -23.35 15.27 -29.63
N LEU A 237 -23.62 14.44 -28.64
CA LEU A 237 -23.49 13.01 -28.76
C LEU A 237 -24.80 12.35 -29.15
N SER A 238 -24.76 11.14 -29.67
CA SER A 238 -25.97 10.34 -29.78
C SER A 238 -26.44 9.92 -28.39
N LYS A 239 -27.77 9.84 -28.21
CA LYS A 239 -28.36 9.50 -26.91
C LYS A 239 -27.80 8.24 -26.28
N VAL A 240 -27.51 7.20 -27.06
CA VAL A 240 -26.93 5.94 -26.59
C VAL A 240 -25.54 6.14 -25.97
N VAL A 241 -24.74 7.07 -26.55
CA VAL A 241 -23.40 7.38 -26.02
C VAL A 241 -23.52 8.26 -24.77
N GLU A 242 -24.43 9.25 -24.79
CA GLU A 242 -24.68 10.14 -23.65
C GLU A 242 -25.15 9.35 -22.43
N ASP A 243 -26.18 8.49 -22.59
CA ASP A 243 -26.69 7.62 -21.51
C ASP A 243 -25.60 6.72 -20.91
N SER A 244 -24.61 6.29 -21.71
CA SER A 244 -23.49 5.46 -21.22
C SER A 244 -22.47 6.25 -20.38
N ILE A 245 -22.36 7.55 -20.60
CA ILE A 245 -21.47 8.45 -19.86
C ILE A 245 -22.10 8.88 -18.54
N ASP A 246 -23.42 9.05 -18.51
CA ASP A 246 -24.16 9.48 -17.32
C ASP A 246 -24.21 8.43 -16.20
N VAL A 247 -23.85 7.17 -16.51
CA VAL A 247 -23.73 6.07 -15.54
C VAL A 247 -22.40 6.11 -14.78
N VAL A 248 -21.43 6.89 -15.21
CA VAL A 248 -20.07 6.98 -14.67
C VAL A 248 -19.88 8.24 -13.85
#